data_047f92a811807fdd133d0eb2410d0466
#
_entry.id   047f92a811807fdd133d0eb2410d0466
#
_cell.length_a   1.000
_cell.length_b   1.000
_cell.length_c   1.000
_cell.angle_alpha   90.00
_cell.angle_beta   90.00
_cell.angle_gamma   90.00
#
_symmetry.space_group_name_H-M   'P 1'
#
loop_
_entity.id
_entity.type
_entity.pdbx_description
1 polymer ?
#
loop_
_entity_poly.entity_id
_entity_poly.type
_entity_poly.pdbx_seq_one_letter_code
_entity_poly.pdbx_strand_id
1 'polypeptide(L)'
;MNYSSLICDYKVTLSELIISRPSASARLSAEGNELAPSLADLELPELENRLPLASHIVWIIVVLEHNLEGKAALYKDPALSHLFMMNNVHYIVHKVKDSPDLWGMIGDDYLKRLTGKFTVAATNYQRTSWLKILNCLRDEGLHVSGGFSSGISKSALRERFKSFNAAFEDAHRVQSGWCVPDNQLREELRISIAEKLLPAYRSFLGRFRHHIENGKHPELYIKYSVEDLEIAVGDFFEGVPPSPHNRRRSHG
;
A
#
# COMPACT_ATOMS: atom_id res chain seq x y z
N MET A 1 -14.43 -9.33 10.42
CA MET A 1 -14.13 -10.67 9.86
C MET A 1 -14.39 -11.81 10.85
N ASN A 2 -13.96 -11.72 12.12
CA ASN A 2 -14.30 -12.76 13.13
C ASN A 2 -15.81 -13.00 13.25
N TYR A 3 -16.64 -11.95 13.14
CA TYR A 3 -18.09 -12.07 13.11
C TYR A 3 -18.60 -12.87 11.89
N SER A 4 -17.99 -12.66 10.72
CA SER A 4 -18.36 -13.44 9.51
C SER A 4 -18.00 -14.92 9.64
N SER A 5 -16.87 -15.25 10.30
CA SER A 5 -16.52 -16.64 10.60
C SER A 5 -17.50 -17.27 11.59
N LEU A 6 -17.89 -16.52 12.64
CA LEU A 6 -18.88 -16.97 13.60
C LEU A 6 -20.26 -17.25 12.95
N ILE A 7 -20.65 -16.41 11.97
CA ILE A 7 -21.89 -16.65 11.20
C ILE A 7 -21.82 -17.99 10.45
N CYS A 8 -20.64 -18.38 9.94
CA CYS A 8 -20.49 -19.66 9.26
C CYS A 8 -20.71 -20.86 10.21
N ASP A 9 -20.26 -20.75 11.46
CA ASP A 9 -20.44 -21.81 12.47
C ASP A 9 -21.93 -22.05 12.81
N TYR A 10 -22.76 -21.01 12.69
CA TYR A 10 -24.21 -21.07 12.93
C TYR A 10 -25.07 -21.04 11.65
N LYS A 11 -24.49 -21.41 10.52
CA LYS A 11 -25.05 -21.32 9.17
C LYS A 11 -26.51 -21.85 9.06
N VAL A 12 -26.80 -23.03 9.61
CA VAL A 12 -28.12 -23.66 9.51
C VAL A 12 -29.16 -22.83 10.27
N THR A 13 -28.89 -22.53 11.53
CA THR A 13 -29.81 -21.77 12.40
C THR A 13 -30.05 -20.34 11.87
N LEU A 14 -29.01 -19.68 11.38
CA LEU A 14 -29.14 -18.33 10.83
C LEU A 14 -29.88 -18.31 9.50
N SER A 15 -29.72 -19.33 8.64
CA SER A 15 -30.47 -19.44 7.39
C SER A 15 -31.97 -19.53 7.65
N GLU A 16 -32.40 -20.33 8.63
CA GLU A 16 -33.79 -20.45 9.03
C GLU A 16 -34.36 -19.13 9.58
N LEU A 17 -33.56 -18.41 10.39
CA LEU A 17 -33.95 -17.13 10.97
C LEU A 17 -34.06 -16.01 9.92
N ILE A 18 -33.17 -16.01 8.91
CA ILE A 18 -33.13 -14.97 7.85
C ILE A 18 -34.31 -15.18 6.88
N ILE A 19 -34.62 -16.44 6.52
CA ILE A 19 -35.78 -16.76 5.65
C ILE A 19 -37.10 -16.29 6.28
N SER A 20 -37.20 -16.32 7.60
CA SER A 20 -38.40 -15.90 8.32
C SER A 20 -38.56 -14.39 8.52
N ARG A 21 -37.58 -13.56 8.10
CA ARG A 21 -37.60 -12.10 8.27
C ARG A 21 -37.48 -11.37 6.95
N PRO A 22 -38.19 -10.23 6.74
CA PRO A 22 -37.99 -9.37 5.57
C PRO A 22 -36.55 -8.88 5.52
N SER A 23 -35.98 -8.78 4.29
CA SER A 23 -34.58 -8.42 4.04
C SER A 23 -34.18 -7.11 4.73
N ALA A 24 -32.95 -7.02 5.22
CA ALA A 24 -32.40 -5.82 5.87
C ALA A 24 -32.54 -4.56 5.00
N SER A 25 -32.46 -4.70 3.67
CA SER A 25 -32.70 -3.61 2.72
C SER A 25 -34.11 -3.02 2.81
N ALA A 26 -35.15 -3.86 3.03
CA ALA A 26 -36.52 -3.39 3.21
C ALA A 26 -36.73 -2.64 4.54
N ARG A 27 -35.96 -2.95 5.58
CA ARG A 27 -36.01 -2.24 6.88
C ARG A 27 -35.29 -0.89 6.86
N LEU A 28 -34.14 -0.78 6.19
CA LEU A 28 -33.39 0.48 6.06
C LEU A 28 -34.18 1.53 5.28
N SER A 29 -35.03 1.08 4.34
CA SER A 29 -35.95 1.98 3.60
C SER A 29 -37.16 2.44 4.44
N ALA A 30 -37.49 1.74 5.53
CA ALA A 30 -38.70 2.02 6.36
C ALA A 30 -38.40 2.89 7.58
N GLU A 31 -37.16 2.93 8.06
CA GLU A 31 -36.78 3.63 9.30
C GLU A 31 -36.00 4.91 9.04
N GLY A 32 -36.38 5.81 8.20
CA GLY A 32 -35.97 7.22 8.05
C GLY A 32 -34.64 7.67 8.72
N ASN A 33 -33.62 6.87 8.73
CA ASN A 33 -32.38 7.10 9.45
C ASN A 33 -31.41 7.91 8.55
N GLU A 34 -30.85 9.02 9.04
CA GLU A 34 -29.92 9.90 8.29
C GLU A 34 -28.67 9.19 7.75
N LEU A 35 -28.37 7.96 8.19
CA LEU A 35 -27.34 7.07 7.66
C LEU A 35 -27.77 6.31 6.37
N ALA A 36 -29.05 6.33 6.03
CA ALA A 36 -29.60 5.58 4.90
C ALA A 36 -29.17 6.09 3.50
N PRO A 37 -28.99 7.40 3.23
CA PRO A 37 -28.59 7.87 1.89
C PRO A 37 -27.22 7.36 1.47
N SER A 38 -26.28 7.24 2.41
CA SER A 38 -24.92 6.73 2.17
C SER A 38 -24.87 5.23 1.85
N LEU A 39 -25.83 4.46 2.35
CA LEU A 39 -25.94 3.01 2.11
C LEU A 39 -26.74 2.68 0.85
N ALA A 40 -27.65 3.58 0.42
CA ALA A 40 -28.42 3.42 -0.80
C ALA A 40 -27.57 3.58 -2.07
N ASP A 41 -26.46 4.35 -1.96
CA ASP A 41 -25.51 4.55 -3.05
C ASP A 41 -24.45 3.42 -3.17
N LEU A 42 -24.50 2.42 -2.27
CA LEU A 42 -23.61 1.27 -2.34
C LEU A 42 -24.00 0.40 -3.54
N GLU A 43 -23.10 0.29 -4.52
CA GLU A 43 -23.20 -0.72 -5.58
C GLU A 43 -23.14 -2.12 -4.97
N LEU A 44 -24.32 -2.65 -4.64
CA LEU A 44 -24.43 -4.03 -4.20
C LEU A 44 -24.16 -4.94 -5.41
N PRO A 45 -23.20 -5.87 -5.35
CA PRO A 45 -23.06 -6.88 -6.39
C PRO A 45 -24.37 -7.66 -6.52
N GLU A 46 -24.73 -8.09 -7.74
CA GLU A 46 -25.98 -8.83 -8.02
C GLU A 46 -26.21 -9.94 -6.99
N LEU A 47 -27.13 -9.70 -6.07
CA LEU A 47 -27.44 -10.62 -4.98
C LEU A 47 -28.64 -11.50 -5.31
N GLU A 48 -29.31 -11.25 -6.45
CA GLU A 48 -30.63 -11.81 -6.80
C GLU A 48 -30.65 -13.35 -6.88
N ASN A 49 -29.52 -13.99 -7.12
CA ASN A 49 -29.39 -15.44 -7.26
C ASN A 49 -28.65 -16.13 -6.10
N ARG A 50 -28.37 -15.40 -5.00
CA ARG A 50 -27.64 -15.96 -3.86
C ARG A 50 -28.55 -16.42 -2.75
N LEU A 51 -28.10 -17.39 -1.96
CA LEU A 51 -28.77 -17.76 -0.72
C LEU A 51 -28.86 -16.54 0.21
N PRO A 52 -29.97 -16.36 0.97
CA PRO A 52 -30.18 -15.19 1.84
C PRO A 52 -29.03 -14.91 2.80
N LEU A 53 -28.41 -15.97 3.36
CA LEU A 53 -27.27 -15.84 4.25
C LEU A 53 -26.02 -15.34 3.51
N ALA A 54 -25.77 -15.84 2.28
CA ALA A 54 -24.65 -15.39 1.44
C ALA A 54 -24.79 -13.90 1.08
N SER A 55 -26.01 -13.48 0.71
CA SER A 55 -26.34 -12.07 0.45
C SER A 55 -26.09 -11.20 1.68
N HIS A 56 -26.45 -11.68 2.86
CA HIS A 56 -26.22 -10.95 4.11
C HIS A 56 -24.71 -10.80 4.43
N ILE A 57 -23.91 -11.85 4.21
CA ILE A 57 -22.46 -11.80 4.42
C ILE A 57 -21.81 -10.83 3.44
N VAL A 58 -22.16 -10.88 2.16
CA VAL A 58 -21.65 -9.94 1.15
C VAL A 58 -22.00 -8.51 1.54
N TRP A 59 -23.24 -8.26 1.98
CA TRP A 59 -23.64 -6.94 2.46
C TRP A 59 -22.78 -6.46 3.64
N ILE A 60 -22.52 -7.31 4.64
CA ILE A 60 -21.62 -6.95 5.76
C ILE A 60 -20.24 -6.56 5.27
N ILE A 61 -19.68 -7.28 4.28
CA ILE A 61 -18.37 -6.97 3.74
C ILE A 61 -18.40 -5.64 2.97
N VAL A 62 -19.46 -5.37 2.18
CA VAL A 62 -19.61 -4.10 1.46
C VAL A 62 -19.68 -2.91 2.44
N VAL A 63 -20.44 -3.04 3.52
CA VAL A 63 -20.50 -2.00 4.57
C VAL A 63 -19.14 -1.82 5.25
N LEU A 64 -18.41 -2.91 5.50
CA LEU A 64 -17.07 -2.84 6.06
C LEU A 64 -16.11 -2.12 5.09
N GLU A 65 -16.13 -2.46 3.79
CA GLU A 65 -15.33 -1.78 2.77
C GLU A 65 -15.61 -0.27 2.73
N HIS A 66 -16.90 0.12 2.73
CA HIS A 66 -17.29 1.54 2.75
C HIS A 66 -16.75 2.27 3.99
N ASN A 67 -16.88 1.66 5.17
CA ASN A 67 -16.34 2.23 6.40
C ASN A 67 -14.79 2.35 6.37
N LEU A 68 -14.11 1.38 5.75
CA LEU A 68 -12.67 1.44 5.55
C LEU A 68 -12.26 2.57 4.60
N GLU A 69 -13.00 2.77 3.51
CA GLU A 69 -12.80 3.87 2.56
C GLU A 69 -13.00 5.23 3.25
N GLY A 70 -14.07 5.37 4.05
CA GLY A 70 -14.31 6.56 4.87
C GLY A 70 -13.19 6.84 5.86
N LYS A 71 -12.66 5.81 6.53
CA LYS A 71 -11.50 5.95 7.42
C LYS A 71 -10.21 6.28 6.66
N ALA A 72 -9.99 5.66 5.50
CA ALA A 72 -8.84 5.94 4.65
C ALA A 72 -8.78 7.41 4.21
N ALA A 73 -9.92 8.01 3.92
CA ALA A 73 -10.03 9.42 3.54
C ALA A 73 -9.62 10.41 4.66
N LEU A 74 -9.59 9.97 5.91
CA LEU A 74 -9.16 10.81 7.04
C LEU A 74 -7.63 10.93 7.17
N TYR A 75 -6.85 10.07 6.51
CA TYR A 75 -5.40 10.17 6.55
C TYR A 75 -4.90 11.33 5.70
N LYS A 76 -4.10 12.22 6.30
CA LYS A 76 -3.48 13.35 5.60
C LYS A 76 -2.42 12.91 4.60
N ASP A 77 -1.72 11.81 4.89
CA ASP A 77 -0.73 11.22 4.00
C ASP A 77 -1.41 10.24 3.04
N PRO A 78 -1.44 10.54 1.72
CA PRO A 78 -2.08 9.66 0.74
C PRO A 78 -1.45 8.27 0.65
N ALA A 79 -0.13 8.16 0.89
CA ALA A 79 0.54 6.87 0.86
C ALA A 79 0.11 6.00 2.04
N LEU A 80 -0.04 6.59 3.25
CA LEU A 80 -0.57 5.90 4.42
C LEU A 80 -2.04 5.49 4.22
N SER A 81 -2.85 6.34 3.58
CA SER A 81 -4.23 6.02 3.20
C SER A 81 -4.29 4.76 2.33
N HIS A 82 -3.45 4.68 1.30
CA HIS A 82 -3.38 3.51 0.43
C HIS A 82 -2.84 2.27 1.15
N LEU A 83 -1.84 2.42 2.02
CA LEU A 83 -1.32 1.33 2.84
C LEU A 83 -2.38 0.79 3.80
N PHE A 84 -3.16 1.67 4.42
CA PHE A 84 -4.28 1.29 5.29
C PHE A 84 -5.32 0.46 4.52
N MET A 85 -5.75 0.91 3.34
CA MET A 85 -6.67 0.15 2.49
C MET A 85 -6.10 -1.20 2.10
N MET A 86 -4.84 -1.23 1.67
CA MET A 86 -4.15 -2.46 1.28
C MET A 86 -4.13 -3.48 2.43
N ASN A 87 -3.72 -3.09 3.65
CA ASN A 87 -3.68 -3.97 4.82
C ASN A 87 -5.07 -4.57 5.14
N ASN A 88 -6.10 -3.74 5.13
CA ASN A 88 -7.43 -4.17 5.52
C ASN A 88 -8.08 -5.05 4.45
N VAL A 89 -7.95 -4.70 3.18
CA VAL A 89 -8.47 -5.54 2.08
C VAL A 89 -7.71 -6.87 2.01
N HIS A 90 -6.38 -6.86 2.20
CA HIS A 90 -5.58 -8.09 2.30
C HIS A 90 -6.11 -9.00 3.40
N TYR A 91 -6.35 -8.45 4.60
CA TYR A 91 -6.91 -9.22 5.71
C TYR A 91 -8.28 -9.83 5.37
N ILE A 92 -9.17 -9.07 4.70
CA ILE A 92 -10.47 -9.57 4.26
C ILE A 92 -10.30 -10.74 3.29
N VAL A 93 -9.46 -10.57 2.26
CA VAL A 93 -9.18 -11.59 1.24
C VAL A 93 -8.63 -12.87 1.88
N HIS A 94 -7.67 -12.75 2.80
CA HIS A 94 -7.12 -13.89 3.52
C HIS A 94 -8.18 -14.63 4.34
N LYS A 95 -8.97 -13.90 5.12
CA LYS A 95 -10.05 -14.51 5.92
C LYS A 95 -11.11 -15.21 5.10
N VAL A 96 -11.38 -14.72 3.89
CA VAL A 96 -12.28 -15.41 2.95
C VAL A 96 -11.65 -16.69 2.43
N LYS A 97 -10.38 -16.65 2.02
CA LYS A 97 -9.65 -17.80 1.48
C LYS A 97 -9.43 -18.91 2.51
N ASP A 98 -9.20 -18.52 3.76
CA ASP A 98 -8.95 -19.47 4.88
C ASP A 98 -10.22 -20.22 5.31
N SER A 99 -11.41 -19.78 4.89
CA SER A 99 -12.68 -20.41 5.22
C SER A 99 -13.40 -20.89 3.96
N PRO A 100 -13.40 -22.21 3.68
CA PRO A 100 -14.12 -22.77 2.53
C PRO A 100 -15.61 -22.44 2.49
N ASP A 101 -16.27 -22.40 3.66
CA ASP A 101 -17.68 -22.03 3.77
C ASP A 101 -17.91 -20.56 3.41
N LEU A 102 -17.05 -19.65 3.90
CA LEU A 102 -17.14 -18.24 3.59
C LEU A 102 -16.84 -17.99 2.11
N TRP A 103 -15.83 -18.66 1.56
CA TRP A 103 -15.51 -18.59 0.13
C TRP A 103 -16.70 -19.09 -0.72
N GLY A 104 -17.27 -20.27 -0.39
CA GLY A 104 -18.43 -20.80 -1.11
C GLY A 104 -19.66 -19.88 -1.08
N MET A 105 -19.88 -19.14 0.01
CA MET A 105 -20.96 -18.16 0.12
C MET A 105 -20.67 -16.87 -0.65
N ILE A 106 -19.44 -16.37 -0.62
CA ILE A 106 -19.04 -15.12 -1.28
C ILE A 106 -18.88 -15.30 -2.78
N GLY A 107 -18.30 -16.44 -3.21
CA GLY A 107 -18.03 -16.78 -4.60
C GLY A 107 -16.77 -16.12 -5.18
N ASP A 108 -16.29 -16.72 -6.28
CA ASP A 108 -15.03 -16.34 -6.92
C ASP A 108 -15.05 -14.92 -7.48
N ASP A 109 -16.15 -14.46 -8.03
CA ASP A 109 -16.23 -13.15 -8.67
C ASP A 109 -16.12 -12.01 -7.64
N TYR A 110 -16.73 -12.18 -6.49
CA TYR A 110 -16.59 -11.21 -5.42
C TYR A 110 -15.16 -11.22 -4.83
N LEU A 111 -14.57 -12.40 -4.68
CA LEU A 111 -13.18 -12.53 -4.23
C LEU A 111 -12.19 -11.90 -5.24
N LYS A 112 -12.42 -12.04 -6.55
CA LYS A 112 -11.65 -11.34 -7.59
C LYS A 112 -11.79 -9.82 -7.46
N ARG A 113 -13.00 -9.31 -7.20
CA ARG A 113 -13.25 -7.87 -6.97
C ARG A 113 -12.44 -7.37 -5.76
N LEU A 114 -12.48 -8.07 -4.63
CA LEU A 114 -11.67 -7.73 -3.45
C LEU A 114 -10.16 -7.74 -3.75
N THR A 115 -9.70 -8.77 -4.46
CA THR A 115 -8.29 -8.86 -4.89
C THR A 115 -7.92 -7.71 -5.82
N GLY A 116 -8.83 -7.28 -6.71
CA GLY A 116 -8.65 -6.09 -7.55
C GLY A 116 -8.48 -4.81 -6.72
N LYS A 117 -9.31 -4.61 -5.70
CA LYS A 117 -9.18 -3.47 -4.76
C LYS A 117 -7.82 -3.48 -4.04
N PHE A 118 -7.37 -4.64 -3.57
CA PHE A 118 -6.03 -4.79 -2.99
C PHE A 118 -4.95 -4.35 -3.98
N THR A 119 -4.98 -4.83 -5.21
CA THR A 119 -4.01 -4.51 -6.26
C THR A 119 -3.98 -3.01 -6.57
N VAL A 120 -5.15 -2.38 -6.64
CA VAL A 120 -5.26 -0.92 -6.85
C VAL A 120 -4.64 -0.16 -5.69
N ALA A 121 -4.95 -0.54 -4.45
CA ALA A 121 -4.38 0.10 -3.26
C ALA A 121 -2.84 -0.04 -3.22
N ALA A 122 -2.31 -1.24 -3.50
CA ALA A 122 -0.87 -1.52 -3.56
C ALA A 122 -0.17 -0.69 -4.67
N THR A 123 -0.78 -0.62 -5.85
CA THR A 123 -0.26 0.18 -6.98
C THR A 123 -0.24 1.67 -6.63
N ASN A 124 -1.31 2.19 -6.06
CA ASN A 124 -1.41 3.59 -5.67
C ASN A 124 -0.41 3.93 -4.55
N TYR A 125 -0.25 3.06 -3.54
CA TYR A 125 0.79 3.20 -2.53
C TYR A 125 2.18 3.34 -3.17
N GLN A 126 2.55 2.44 -4.07
CA GLN A 126 3.85 2.48 -4.74
C GLN A 126 4.05 3.76 -5.55
N ARG A 127 3.04 4.19 -6.30
CA ARG A 127 3.11 5.42 -7.11
C ARG A 127 3.27 6.64 -6.23
N THR A 128 2.50 6.75 -5.16
CA THR A 128 2.49 7.90 -4.27
C THR A 128 3.78 8.00 -3.46
N SER A 129 4.30 6.87 -2.97
CA SER A 129 5.50 6.85 -2.12
C SER A 129 6.81 6.90 -2.92
N TRP A 130 6.91 6.12 -4.01
CA TRP A 130 8.20 5.79 -4.60
C TRP A 130 8.49 6.48 -5.92
N LEU A 131 7.47 6.94 -6.65
CA LEU A 131 7.68 7.58 -7.95
C LEU A 131 8.57 8.81 -7.86
N LYS A 132 8.41 9.65 -6.83
CA LYS A 132 9.23 10.85 -6.61
C LYS A 132 10.70 10.47 -6.37
N ILE A 133 10.96 9.44 -5.57
CA ILE A 133 12.31 8.96 -5.25
C ILE A 133 12.97 8.39 -6.51
N LEU A 134 12.26 7.54 -7.25
CA LEU A 134 12.76 6.94 -8.49
C LEU A 134 13.00 7.98 -9.60
N ASN A 135 12.20 9.03 -9.67
CA ASN A 135 12.41 10.13 -10.61
C ASN A 135 13.72 10.90 -10.35
N CYS A 136 14.21 10.92 -9.10
CA CYS A 136 15.53 11.47 -8.80
C CYS A 136 16.68 10.68 -9.45
N LEU A 137 16.45 9.43 -9.82
CA LEU A 137 17.45 8.53 -10.41
C LEU A 137 17.39 8.47 -11.95
N ARG A 138 16.61 9.37 -12.57
CA ARG A 138 16.50 9.50 -14.02
C ARG A 138 17.56 10.43 -14.59
N ASP A 139 17.88 10.25 -15.87
CA ASP A 139 18.94 11.00 -16.58
C ASP A 139 18.47 12.32 -17.17
N GLU A 140 17.14 12.51 -17.25
CA GLU A 140 16.59 13.70 -17.90
C GLU A 140 17.11 14.98 -17.24
N GLY A 141 17.59 15.90 -18.08
CA GLY A 141 18.09 17.21 -17.63
C GLY A 141 19.52 17.19 -17.07
N LEU A 142 20.23 16.05 -17.09
CA LEU A 142 21.64 15.98 -16.67
C LEU A 142 22.61 16.29 -17.82
N HIS A 143 22.18 16.13 -19.06
CA HIS A 143 23.01 16.40 -20.23
C HIS A 143 22.91 17.88 -20.63
N VAL A 144 24.04 18.51 -20.83
CA VAL A 144 24.14 19.87 -21.35
C VAL A 144 24.47 19.78 -22.83
N SER A 145 23.54 20.24 -23.67
CA SER A 145 23.77 20.43 -25.11
C SER A 145 24.29 21.85 -25.31
N GLY A 146 25.59 22.01 -25.47
CA GLY A 146 26.21 23.32 -25.70
C GLY A 146 27.45 23.17 -26.55
N GLY A 147 27.41 23.65 -27.80
CA GLY A 147 28.56 23.78 -28.66
C GLY A 147 29.22 22.46 -29.06
N PHE A 148 30.53 22.37 -28.95
CA PHE A 148 31.37 21.25 -29.43
C PHE A 148 31.54 20.11 -28.42
N SER A 149 30.90 20.12 -27.24
CA SER A 149 30.99 19.02 -26.26
C SER A 149 29.67 18.80 -25.53
N SER A 150 29.13 17.59 -25.66
CA SER A 150 28.06 17.12 -24.77
C SER A 150 28.68 16.71 -23.44
N GLY A 151 28.33 17.35 -22.36
CA GLY A 151 28.82 17.08 -21.01
C GLY A 151 27.71 16.85 -20.00
N ILE A 152 28.09 16.33 -18.83
CA ILE A 152 27.18 16.21 -17.68
C ILE A 152 27.24 17.49 -16.84
N SER A 153 26.09 18.07 -16.53
CA SER A 153 25.98 19.16 -15.56
C SER A 153 26.28 18.69 -14.15
N LYS A 154 27.47 18.98 -13.64
CA LYS A 154 27.86 18.60 -12.27
C LYS A 154 26.97 19.22 -11.21
N SER A 155 26.46 20.44 -11.44
CA SER A 155 25.53 21.10 -10.51
C SER A 155 24.16 20.38 -10.48
N ALA A 156 23.59 20.08 -11.65
CA ALA A 156 22.34 19.34 -11.75
C ALA A 156 22.47 17.93 -11.13
N LEU A 157 23.60 17.25 -11.37
CA LEU A 157 23.87 15.94 -10.81
C LEU A 157 23.97 15.96 -9.27
N ARG A 158 24.64 16.97 -8.70
CA ARG A 158 24.71 17.17 -7.24
C ARG A 158 23.33 17.41 -6.63
N GLU A 159 22.52 18.24 -7.26
CA GLU A 159 21.14 18.47 -6.80
C GLU A 159 20.27 17.19 -6.91
N ARG A 160 20.50 16.36 -7.92
CA ARG A 160 19.82 15.08 -8.09
C ARG A 160 20.12 14.11 -6.94
N PHE A 161 21.40 13.96 -6.55
CA PHE A 161 21.80 13.15 -5.39
C PHE A 161 21.22 13.71 -4.09
N LYS A 162 21.27 15.03 -3.87
CA LYS A 162 20.68 15.65 -2.68
C LYS A 162 19.16 15.40 -2.61
N SER A 163 18.46 15.59 -3.73
CA SER A 163 17.02 15.36 -3.80
C SER A 163 16.66 13.90 -3.53
N PHE A 164 17.44 12.95 -4.06
CA PHE A 164 17.30 11.54 -3.77
C PHE A 164 17.48 11.26 -2.27
N ASN A 165 18.61 11.72 -1.69
CA ASN A 165 18.91 11.51 -0.28
C ASN A 165 17.79 12.04 0.61
N ALA A 166 17.35 13.29 0.38
CA ALA A 166 16.31 13.91 1.17
C ALA A 166 14.96 13.16 1.05
N ALA A 167 14.57 12.76 -0.17
CA ALA A 167 13.32 12.05 -0.39
C ALA A 167 13.36 10.64 0.20
N PHE A 168 14.49 9.94 0.11
CA PHE A 168 14.66 8.61 0.70
C PHE A 168 14.70 8.68 2.24
N GLU A 169 15.44 9.63 2.82
CA GLU A 169 15.51 9.83 4.28
C GLU A 169 14.14 10.16 4.87
N ASP A 170 13.35 10.97 4.17
CA ASP A 170 11.99 11.28 4.59
C ASP A 170 11.08 10.05 4.54
N ALA A 171 11.13 9.30 3.44
CA ALA A 171 10.37 8.04 3.30
C ALA A 171 10.77 7.02 4.38
N HIS A 172 12.06 6.82 4.63
CA HIS A 172 12.56 5.91 5.66
C HIS A 172 12.09 6.34 7.05
N ARG A 173 12.24 7.63 7.40
CA ARG A 173 11.82 8.18 8.69
C ARG A 173 10.33 8.00 8.95
N VAL A 174 9.49 8.21 7.93
CA VAL A 174 8.03 8.15 8.06
C VAL A 174 7.53 6.71 8.02
N GLN A 175 7.99 5.93 7.03
CA GLN A 175 7.41 4.60 6.76
C GLN A 175 7.96 3.49 7.67
N SER A 176 9.11 3.67 8.32
CA SER A 176 9.55 2.75 9.39
C SER A 176 8.60 2.76 10.58
N GLY A 177 7.93 3.89 10.83
CA GLY A 177 6.91 4.01 11.87
C GLY A 177 5.54 3.46 11.49
N TRP A 178 5.33 3.11 10.21
CA TRP A 178 4.08 2.48 9.78
C TRP A 178 4.11 0.98 10.10
N CYS A 179 2.94 0.39 10.32
CA CYS A 179 2.83 -1.03 10.64
C CYS A 179 2.08 -1.80 9.56
N VAL A 180 2.70 -2.87 9.06
CA VAL A 180 2.05 -3.92 8.27
C VAL A 180 2.07 -5.19 9.13
N PRO A 181 0.93 -5.55 9.75
CA PRO A 181 0.87 -6.64 10.73
C PRO A 181 1.14 -8.02 10.13
N ASP A 182 0.72 -8.23 8.87
CA ASP A 182 0.95 -9.48 8.17
C ASP A 182 2.40 -9.57 7.71
N ASN A 183 3.12 -10.59 8.18
CA ASN A 183 4.54 -10.77 7.90
C ASN A 183 4.82 -11.00 6.42
N GLN A 184 3.98 -11.81 5.76
CA GLN A 184 4.17 -12.12 4.35
C GLN A 184 3.95 -10.88 3.50
N LEU A 185 2.87 -10.14 3.72
CA LEU A 185 2.60 -8.88 3.03
C LEU A 185 3.71 -7.86 3.26
N ARG A 186 4.22 -7.75 4.49
CA ARG A 186 5.33 -6.86 4.82
C ARG A 186 6.58 -7.17 4.01
N GLU A 187 6.97 -8.43 3.96
CA GLU A 187 8.13 -8.85 3.16
C GLU A 187 7.91 -8.68 1.65
N GLU A 188 6.73 -9.00 1.13
CA GLU A 188 6.39 -8.77 -0.28
C GLU A 188 6.50 -7.29 -0.67
N LEU A 189 6.08 -6.38 0.22
CA LEU A 189 6.22 -4.94 0.01
C LEU A 189 7.69 -4.50 -0.01
N ARG A 190 8.50 -4.97 0.94
CA ARG A 190 9.95 -4.69 1.01
C ARG A 190 10.65 -5.18 -0.24
N ILE A 191 10.39 -6.41 -0.67
CA ILE A 191 10.93 -6.98 -1.90
C ILE A 191 10.53 -6.12 -3.10
N SER A 192 9.25 -5.78 -3.22
CA SER A 192 8.76 -4.96 -4.34
C SER A 192 9.35 -3.56 -4.39
N ILE A 193 9.69 -2.97 -3.23
CA ILE A 193 10.42 -1.69 -3.14
C ILE A 193 11.87 -1.90 -3.56
N ALA A 194 12.54 -2.90 -3.01
CA ALA A 194 13.94 -3.22 -3.29
C ALA A 194 14.17 -3.51 -4.78
N GLU A 195 13.31 -4.31 -5.42
CA GLU A 195 13.39 -4.66 -6.84
C GLU A 195 13.34 -3.44 -7.78
N LYS A 196 12.73 -2.35 -7.36
CA LYS A 196 12.66 -1.10 -8.14
C LYS A 196 13.78 -0.13 -7.76
N LEU A 197 14.01 0.05 -6.47
CA LEU A 197 14.93 1.06 -5.94
C LEU A 197 16.39 0.68 -6.19
N LEU A 198 16.78 -0.55 -5.82
CA LEU A 198 18.20 -0.95 -5.83
C LEU A 198 18.80 -1.00 -7.24
N PRO A 199 18.13 -1.59 -8.26
CA PRO A 199 18.64 -1.55 -9.62
C PRO A 199 18.70 -0.12 -10.19
N ALA A 200 17.69 0.72 -9.92
CA ALA A 200 17.68 2.10 -10.37
C ALA A 200 18.83 2.90 -9.75
N TYR A 201 19.05 2.78 -8.44
CA TYR A 201 20.13 3.45 -7.75
C TYR A 201 21.51 2.93 -8.20
N ARG A 202 21.69 1.61 -8.31
CA ARG A 202 22.94 0.98 -8.79
C ARG A 202 23.30 1.47 -10.20
N SER A 203 22.31 1.52 -11.09
CA SER A 203 22.51 2.02 -12.46
C SER A 203 22.86 3.50 -12.47
N PHE A 204 22.18 4.33 -11.70
CA PHE A 204 22.45 5.76 -11.58
C PHE A 204 23.83 6.01 -10.99
N LEU A 205 24.16 5.34 -9.89
CA LEU A 205 25.46 5.43 -9.23
C LEU A 205 26.59 4.98 -10.18
N GLY A 206 26.45 3.85 -10.86
CA GLY A 206 27.44 3.33 -11.79
C GLY A 206 27.76 4.29 -12.95
N ARG A 207 26.74 5.03 -13.44
CA ARG A 207 26.94 6.00 -14.53
C ARG A 207 27.55 7.32 -14.08
N PHE A 208 27.21 7.79 -12.89
CA PHE A 208 27.49 9.17 -12.50
C PHE A 208 28.46 9.34 -11.34
N ARG A 209 28.82 8.25 -10.64
CA ARG A 209 29.69 8.27 -9.46
C ARG A 209 31.01 9.02 -9.72
N HIS A 210 31.69 8.73 -10.83
CA HIS A 210 32.99 9.33 -11.16
C HIS A 210 32.92 10.86 -11.36
N HIS A 211 31.79 11.43 -11.77
CA HIS A 211 31.61 12.87 -11.90
C HIS A 211 31.52 13.58 -10.55
N ILE A 212 31.15 12.86 -9.48
CA ILE A 212 31.03 13.38 -8.11
C ILE A 212 32.29 13.13 -7.32
N GLU A 213 32.89 11.92 -7.40
CA GLU A 213 34.09 11.53 -6.61
C GLU A 213 35.30 12.42 -6.84
N ASN A 214 35.45 12.93 -8.06
CA ASN A 214 36.54 13.89 -8.41
C ASN A 214 36.26 15.33 -7.91
N GLY A 215 35.18 15.54 -7.16
CA GLY A 215 34.81 16.84 -6.62
C GLY A 215 35.20 17.03 -5.16
N LYS A 216 34.85 18.21 -4.60
CA LYS A 216 34.96 18.47 -3.17
C LYS A 216 33.77 17.82 -2.44
N HIS A 217 34.05 17.11 -1.36
CA HIS A 217 33.04 16.53 -0.47
C HIS A 217 32.05 15.59 -1.18
N PRO A 218 32.50 14.52 -1.86
CA PRO A 218 31.63 13.56 -2.54
C PRO A 218 30.63 12.87 -1.58
N GLU A 219 31.01 12.69 -0.33
CA GLU A 219 30.21 12.10 0.75
C GLU A 219 28.91 12.87 1.06
N LEU A 220 28.84 14.14 0.73
CA LEU A 220 27.60 14.94 0.88
C LEU A 220 26.54 14.57 -0.16
N TYR A 221 26.93 13.95 -1.25
CA TYR A 221 26.06 13.59 -2.38
C TYR A 221 25.83 12.09 -2.43
N ILE A 222 26.89 11.28 -2.40
CA ILE A 222 26.81 9.81 -2.39
C ILE A 222 26.83 9.36 -0.92
N LYS A 223 25.68 9.43 -0.27
CA LYS A 223 25.52 9.07 1.15
C LYS A 223 25.37 7.59 1.39
N TYR A 224 24.84 6.85 0.42
CA TYR A 224 24.47 5.45 0.57
C TYR A 224 25.20 4.58 -0.44
N SER A 225 25.64 3.41 -0.01
CA SER A 225 25.90 2.28 -0.89
C SER A 225 24.58 1.61 -1.29
N VAL A 226 24.61 0.66 -2.21
CA VAL A 226 23.42 -0.13 -2.56
C VAL A 226 22.99 -0.98 -1.37
N GLU A 227 23.95 -1.51 -0.64
CA GLU A 227 23.79 -2.34 0.55
C GLU A 227 23.15 -1.54 1.71
N ASP A 228 23.54 -0.27 1.89
CA ASP A 228 22.91 0.61 2.90
C ASP A 228 21.44 0.83 2.61
N LEU A 229 21.07 0.98 1.33
CA LEU A 229 19.66 1.11 0.94
C LEU A 229 18.88 -0.18 1.14
N GLU A 230 19.48 -1.34 0.86
CA GLU A 230 18.87 -2.65 1.08
C GLU A 230 18.57 -2.87 2.58
N ILE A 231 19.53 -2.57 3.44
CA ILE A 231 19.35 -2.64 4.90
C ILE A 231 18.24 -1.69 5.34
N ALA A 232 18.24 -0.45 4.86
CA ALA A 232 17.23 0.54 5.23
C ALA A 232 15.81 0.15 4.76
N VAL A 233 15.67 -0.54 3.62
CA VAL A 233 14.37 -1.08 3.17
C VAL A 233 13.86 -2.15 4.14
N GLY A 234 14.75 -2.90 4.78
CA GLY A 234 14.39 -3.87 5.82
C GLY A 234 13.73 -3.26 7.07
N ASP A 235 13.94 -1.97 7.33
CA ASP A 235 13.35 -1.28 8.48
C ASP A 235 11.89 -0.82 8.23
N PHE A 236 11.39 -0.85 6.99
CA PHE A 236 10.05 -0.36 6.68
C PHE A 236 8.96 -1.23 7.32
N PHE A 237 7.88 -0.59 7.73
CA PHE A 237 6.62 -1.20 8.19
C PHE A 237 6.70 -1.99 9.51
N GLU A 238 7.75 -1.79 10.30
CA GLU A 238 7.88 -2.42 11.63
C GLU A 238 6.98 -1.77 12.70
N GLY A 239 6.50 -0.55 12.46
CA GLY A 239 5.75 0.22 13.45
C GLY A 239 6.62 0.84 14.54
N VAL A 240 7.94 0.80 14.37
CA VAL A 240 8.91 1.39 15.30
C VAL A 240 9.70 2.45 14.55
N PRO A 241 9.61 3.74 14.98
CA PRO A 241 10.43 4.78 14.38
C PRO A 241 11.92 4.42 14.47
N PRO A 242 12.74 4.71 13.44
CA PRO A 242 14.16 4.41 13.46
C PRO A 242 14.82 5.11 14.65
N SER A 243 15.50 4.32 15.48
CA SER A 243 16.23 4.85 16.64
C SER A 243 17.36 5.76 16.18
N PRO A 244 17.54 6.97 16.77
CA PRO A 244 18.61 7.89 16.40
C PRO A 244 20.03 7.31 16.58
N HIS A 245 20.18 6.16 17.26
CA HIS A 245 21.46 5.53 17.58
C HIS A 245 22.05 4.64 16.47
N ASN A 246 21.29 4.26 15.44
CA ASN A 246 21.80 3.37 14.37
C ASN A 246 22.61 4.08 13.27
N ARG A 247 22.73 5.43 13.33
CA ARG A 247 23.50 6.23 12.35
C ARG A 247 25.03 6.14 12.49
N ARG A 248 25.56 5.42 13.50
CA ARG A 248 27.03 5.43 13.79
C ARG A 248 27.78 4.14 13.43
N ARG A 249 27.16 3.14 12.80
CA ARG A 249 27.82 1.85 12.52
C ARG A 249 28.28 1.61 11.08
N SER A 250 28.11 2.56 10.17
CA SER A 250 28.55 2.38 8.75
C SER A 250 29.83 3.12 8.38
N HIS A 251 30.66 3.52 9.33
CA HIS A 251 31.99 4.11 9.09
C HIS A 251 33.01 3.46 10.01
N GLY A 252 33.37 2.22 9.69
CA GLY A 252 34.49 1.48 10.25
C GLY A 252 35.16 0.69 9.15
#